data_e42b6e7db4d20c3bef820159547ba2a8
#
_entry.id   e42b6e7db4d20c3bef820159547ba2a8
#
_cell.length_a   1.000
_cell.length_b   1.000
_cell.length_c   1.000
_cell.angle_alpha   90.00
_cell.angle_beta   90.00
_cell.angle_gamma   90.00
#
_symmetry.space_group_name_H-M   'P 1'
#
loop_
_entity.id
_entity.type
_entity.pdbx_description
1 polymer ?
#
loop_
_entity_poly.entity_id
_entity_poly.type
_entity_poly.pdbx_seq_one_letter_code
_entity_poly.pdbx_strand_id
1 'polypeptide(L)'
;ERDKKQKVDVIICDECQFLTEVQIEQMKDIADMYDVPVLCFGLRADFRTRLFPGSKRLFEIADSITEIKSICRCGRKATVNARLDGKGNILTEGSQVFIGGNESYVGMCYKCYHEQIRKQNGEK
;
A
#
# COMPACT_ATOMS: atom_id res chain seq x y z
N GLU A 1 8.74 -13.70 19.91
CA GLU A 1 9.02 -15.08 20.29
C GLU A 1 7.76 -15.77 20.81
N ARG A 2 7.57 -17.02 20.41
CA ARG A 2 6.38 -17.78 20.81
C ARG A 2 6.53 -18.37 22.19
N ASP A 3 5.51 -18.18 23.00
CA ASP A 3 5.40 -18.88 24.27
C ASP A 3 5.10 -20.37 23.98
N LYS A 4 5.82 -21.27 24.61
CA LYS A 4 5.62 -22.71 24.43
C LYS A 4 4.23 -23.19 24.88
N LYS A 5 3.59 -22.46 25.77
CA LYS A 5 2.25 -22.79 26.27
C LYS A 5 1.12 -22.20 25.45
N GLN A 6 1.46 -21.31 24.51
CA GLN A 6 0.48 -20.67 23.65
C GLN A 6 0.74 -21.05 22.20
N LYS A 7 -0.32 -21.36 21.51
CA LYS A 7 -0.25 -21.70 20.10
C LYS A 7 -0.74 -20.51 19.29
N VAL A 8 0.06 -20.08 18.32
CA VAL A 8 -0.31 -19.05 17.37
C VAL A 8 -0.79 -19.73 16.11
N ASP A 9 -2.01 -19.48 15.70
CA ASP A 9 -2.61 -20.11 14.52
C ASP A 9 -2.45 -19.28 13.28
N VAL A 10 -2.35 -17.96 13.43
CA VAL A 10 -2.20 -17.04 12.30
C VAL A 10 -1.56 -15.73 12.80
N ILE A 11 -0.79 -15.10 11.92
CA ILE A 11 -0.24 -13.76 12.17
C ILE A 11 -0.83 -12.83 11.14
N ILE A 12 -1.40 -11.72 11.59
CA ILE A 12 -1.97 -10.71 10.71
C ILE A 12 -1.17 -9.42 10.87
N CYS A 13 -0.67 -8.90 9.77
CA CYS A 13 0.07 -7.64 9.75
C CYS A 13 -0.68 -6.63 8.88
N ASP A 14 -1.07 -5.52 9.49
CA ASP A 14 -1.71 -4.43 8.77
C ASP A 14 -0.66 -3.37 8.42
N GLU A 15 -0.94 -2.58 7.39
CA GLU A 15 -0.04 -1.51 6.93
C GLU A 15 1.37 -2.02 6.64
N CYS A 16 1.47 -3.20 6.04
CA CYS A 16 2.75 -3.86 5.82
C CYS A 16 3.64 -3.16 4.81
N GLN A 17 3.11 -2.20 4.03
CA GLN A 17 3.90 -1.42 3.10
C GLN A 17 4.98 -0.59 3.80
N PHE A 18 4.80 -0.30 5.10
CA PHE A 18 5.76 0.49 5.87
C PHE A 18 6.90 -0.35 6.47
N LEU A 19 6.85 -1.65 6.32
CA LEU A 19 7.91 -2.54 6.79
C LEU A 19 9.12 -2.46 5.86
N THR A 20 10.30 -2.73 6.44
CA THR A 20 11.53 -2.84 5.65
C THR A 20 11.59 -4.19 4.95
N GLU A 21 12.47 -4.30 3.96
CA GLU A 21 12.70 -5.58 3.28
C GLU A 21 13.08 -6.68 4.27
N VAL A 22 13.94 -6.34 5.23
CA VAL A 22 14.40 -7.31 6.24
C VAL A 22 13.24 -7.78 7.10
N GLN A 23 12.35 -6.88 7.50
CA GLN A 23 11.19 -7.25 8.29
C GLN A 23 10.24 -8.18 7.52
N ILE A 24 10.05 -7.92 6.23
CA ILE A 24 9.24 -8.80 5.38
C ILE A 24 9.89 -10.19 5.28
N GLU A 25 11.20 -10.24 5.10
CA GLU A 25 11.94 -11.52 5.05
C GLU A 25 11.81 -12.27 6.36
N GLN A 26 11.86 -11.57 7.50
CA GLN A 26 11.68 -12.18 8.80
C GLN A 26 10.29 -12.80 8.96
N MET A 27 9.26 -12.13 8.44
CA MET A 27 7.91 -12.67 8.48
C MET A 27 7.78 -13.92 7.61
N LYS A 28 8.44 -13.94 6.47
CA LYS A 28 8.48 -15.12 5.60
C LYS A 28 9.15 -16.29 6.32
N ASP A 29 10.27 -16.02 7.00
CA ASP A 29 10.97 -17.04 7.77
C ASP A 29 10.08 -17.61 8.88
N ILE A 30 9.34 -16.76 9.58
CA ILE A 30 8.41 -17.20 10.62
C ILE A 30 7.35 -18.14 10.04
N ALA A 31 6.77 -17.74 8.91
CA ALA A 31 5.74 -18.55 8.24
C ALA A 31 6.29 -19.94 7.90
N ASP A 32 7.50 -19.98 7.35
CA ASP A 32 8.10 -21.22 6.89
C ASP A 32 8.59 -22.09 8.04
N MET A 33 9.23 -21.47 9.05
CA MET A 33 9.82 -22.22 10.17
C MET A 33 8.79 -22.79 11.12
N TYR A 34 7.71 -22.06 11.35
CA TYR A 34 6.69 -22.45 12.33
C TYR A 34 5.42 -22.97 11.69
N ASP A 35 5.37 -22.99 10.37
CA ASP A 35 4.20 -23.43 9.60
C ASP A 35 2.95 -22.65 10.04
N VAL A 36 3.09 -21.34 10.16
CA VAL A 36 2.01 -20.43 10.56
C VAL A 36 1.70 -19.50 9.40
N PRO A 37 0.43 -19.41 8.97
CA PRO A 37 0.07 -18.42 7.95
C PRO A 37 0.35 -17.01 8.42
N VAL A 38 0.96 -16.20 7.57
CA VAL A 38 1.16 -14.77 7.80
C VAL A 38 0.41 -14.02 6.72
N LEU A 39 -0.56 -13.22 7.13
CA LEU A 39 -1.39 -12.44 6.23
C LEU A 39 -0.98 -10.97 6.33
N CYS A 40 -0.49 -10.43 5.23
CA CYS A 40 -0.03 -9.05 5.17
C CYS A 40 -1.01 -8.22 4.34
N PHE A 41 -1.54 -7.16 4.93
CA PHE A 41 -2.45 -6.23 4.28
C PHE A 41 -1.76 -4.88 4.14
N GLY A 42 -1.87 -4.27 2.97
CA GLY A 42 -1.24 -2.98 2.77
C GLY A 42 -1.43 -2.45 1.38
N LEU A 43 -0.82 -1.31 1.14
CA LEU A 43 -0.87 -0.62 -0.13
C LEU A 43 0.30 -1.06 -1.00
N ARG A 44 0.03 -1.21 -2.30
CA ARG A 44 1.05 -1.56 -3.27
C ARG A 44 2.00 -0.38 -3.52
N ALA A 45 1.44 0.78 -3.79
CA ALA A 45 2.20 1.95 -4.22
C ALA A 45 1.79 3.19 -3.45
N ASP A 46 2.71 4.16 -3.40
CA ASP A 46 2.47 5.44 -2.76
C ASP A 46 1.67 6.38 -3.67
N PHE A 47 1.44 7.60 -3.16
CA PHE A 47 0.65 8.59 -3.89
C PHE A 47 1.31 9.06 -5.19
N ARG A 48 2.60 8.77 -5.39
CA ARG A 48 3.32 9.07 -6.61
C ARG A 48 3.36 7.88 -7.57
N THR A 49 2.61 6.83 -7.29
CA THR A 49 2.55 5.59 -8.08
C THR A 49 3.82 4.77 -8.03
N ARG A 50 4.65 4.95 -6.99
CA ARG A 50 5.87 4.18 -6.77
C ARG A 50 5.65 3.14 -5.70
N LEU A 51 6.22 1.96 -5.88
CA LEU A 51 6.10 0.90 -4.89
C LEU A 51 6.73 1.30 -3.56
N PHE A 52 6.04 0.94 -2.47
CA PHE A 52 6.68 0.98 -1.16
C PHE A 52 7.72 -0.14 -1.08
N PRO A 53 8.84 0.06 -0.36
CA PRO A 53 9.86 -0.99 -0.22
C PRO A 53 9.31 -2.30 0.35
N GLY A 54 8.46 -2.22 1.37
CA GLY A 54 7.84 -3.42 1.95
C GLY A 54 6.95 -4.14 0.98
N SER A 55 6.15 -3.40 0.22
CA SER A 55 5.25 -3.98 -0.79
C SER A 55 6.04 -4.63 -1.91
N LYS A 56 7.12 -3.99 -2.35
CA LYS A 56 7.98 -4.56 -3.39
C LYS A 56 8.51 -5.92 -2.94
N ARG A 57 9.03 -5.99 -1.71
CA ARG A 57 9.59 -7.25 -1.22
C ARG A 57 8.52 -8.32 -1.03
N LEU A 58 7.32 -7.91 -0.61
CA LEU A 58 6.19 -8.84 -0.50
C LEU A 58 5.83 -9.44 -1.85
N PHE A 59 5.77 -8.63 -2.90
CA PHE A 59 5.50 -9.15 -4.24
C PHE A 59 6.56 -10.15 -4.70
N GLU A 60 7.80 -9.97 -4.25
CA GLU A 60 8.90 -10.85 -4.64
C GLU A 60 8.83 -12.22 -3.97
N ILE A 61 8.40 -12.28 -2.71
CA ILE A 61 8.53 -13.51 -1.92
C ILE A 61 7.22 -14.10 -1.38
N ALA A 62 6.09 -13.46 -1.58
CA ALA A 62 4.81 -13.98 -1.10
C ALA A 62 4.42 -15.25 -1.86
N ASP A 63 3.86 -16.21 -1.13
CA ASP A 63 3.35 -17.44 -1.74
C ASP A 63 2.05 -17.19 -2.50
N SER A 64 1.25 -16.23 -2.06
CA SER A 64 -0.03 -15.90 -2.66
C SER A 64 -0.30 -14.41 -2.53
N ILE A 65 -0.84 -13.83 -3.59
CA ILE A 65 -1.16 -12.40 -3.63
C ILE A 65 -2.59 -12.24 -4.08
N THR A 66 -3.37 -11.50 -3.29
CA THR A 66 -4.76 -11.20 -3.60
C THR A 66 -4.94 -9.70 -3.62
N GLU A 67 -5.58 -9.20 -4.66
CA GLU A 67 -5.88 -7.79 -4.77
C GLU A 67 -7.28 -7.50 -4.21
N ILE A 68 -7.34 -6.54 -3.27
CA ILE A 68 -8.61 -6.02 -2.78
C ILE A 68 -8.98 -4.85 -3.68
N LYS A 69 -10.01 -5.04 -4.50
CA LYS A 69 -10.36 -4.07 -5.53
C LYS A 69 -11.16 -2.90 -4.98
N SER A 70 -10.82 -1.70 -5.44
CA SER A 70 -11.60 -0.48 -5.23
C SER A 70 -12.01 0.09 -6.57
N ILE A 71 -13.01 0.96 -6.57
CA ILE A 71 -13.55 1.53 -7.79
C ILE A 71 -13.33 3.04 -7.79
N CYS A 72 -12.76 3.55 -8.88
CA CYS A 72 -12.66 4.98 -9.15
C CYS A 72 -14.07 5.55 -9.39
N ARG A 73 -14.28 6.83 -9.09
CA ARG A 73 -15.59 7.44 -9.31
C ARG A 73 -16.03 7.40 -10.77
N CYS A 74 -15.11 7.20 -11.73
CA CYS A 74 -15.47 7.04 -13.13
C CYS A 74 -15.96 5.62 -13.48
N GLY A 75 -15.95 4.71 -12.51
CA GLY A 75 -16.40 3.33 -12.69
C GLY A 75 -15.28 2.33 -12.98
N ARG A 76 -14.07 2.81 -13.28
CA ARG A 76 -12.93 1.93 -13.52
C ARG A 76 -12.31 1.50 -12.19
N LYS A 77 -11.51 0.45 -12.25
CA LYS A 77 -10.76 0.00 -11.09
C LYS A 77 -9.79 1.09 -10.62
N ALA A 78 -9.80 1.39 -9.33
CA ALA A 78 -8.88 2.34 -8.74
C ALA A 78 -7.54 1.64 -8.51
N THR A 79 -6.47 2.20 -9.04
CA THR A 79 -5.11 1.64 -8.91
C THR A 79 -4.14 2.63 -8.30
N VAL A 80 -4.52 3.90 -8.19
CA VAL A 80 -3.69 4.97 -7.64
C VAL A 80 -4.26 5.41 -6.31
N ASN A 81 -3.40 5.53 -5.32
CA ASN A 81 -3.76 6.08 -4.02
C ASN A 81 -3.36 7.56 -4.00
N ALA A 82 -4.20 8.40 -4.61
CA ALA A 82 -3.89 9.81 -4.77
C ALA A 82 -3.94 10.53 -3.42
N ARG A 83 -2.95 11.39 -3.19
CA ARG A 83 -2.92 12.28 -2.02
C ARG A 83 -3.37 13.66 -2.45
N LEU A 84 -4.37 14.21 -1.76
CA LEU A 84 -4.93 15.52 -2.07
C LEU A 84 -4.54 16.53 -1.01
N ASP A 85 -4.29 17.77 -1.43
CA ASP A 85 -4.09 18.88 -0.48
C ASP A 85 -5.45 19.37 0.04
N GLY A 86 -5.44 20.39 0.90
CA GLY A 86 -6.67 20.93 1.46
C GLY A 86 -7.59 21.61 0.45
N LYS A 87 -7.13 21.83 -0.78
CA LYS A 87 -7.89 22.44 -1.86
C LYS A 87 -8.37 21.42 -2.90
N GLY A 88 -8.08 20.14 -2.68
CA GLY A 88 -8.49 19.09 -3.60
C GLY A 88 -7.55 18.84 -4.76
N ASN A 89 -6.37 19.46 -4.79
CA ASN A 89 -5.37 19.21 -5.83
C ASN A 89 -4.55 17.97 -5.50
N ILE A 90 -4.19 17.24 -6.54
CA ILE A 90 -3.35 16.05 -6.39
C ILE A 90 -1.90 16.49 -6.11
N LEU A 91 -1.33 15.94 -5.04
CA LEU A 91 0.07 16.15 -4.71
C LEU A 91 0.92 15.14 -5.47
N THR A 92 2.03 15.62 -6.05
CA THR A 92 2.96 14.79 -6.82
C THR A 92 4.32 14.69 -6.16
N GLU A 93 4.53 15.43 -5.08
CA GLU A 93 5.78 15.47 -4.34
C GLU A 93 5.52 15.28 -2.85
N GLY A 94 6.50 14.78 -2.14
CA GLY A 94 6.44 14.60 -0.71
C GLY A 94 6.89 13.23 -0.26
N SER A 95 6.91 13.03 1.05
CA SER A 95 7.32 11.78 1.67
C SER A 95 6.29 10.68 1.46
N GLN A 96 6.74 9.45 1.32
CA GLN A 96 5.84 8.28 1.29
C GLN A 96 5.01 8.19 2.57
N VAL A 97 5.65 8.48 3.70
CA VAL A 97 4.99 8.46 4.99
C VAL A 97 4.63 9.89 5.35
N PHE A 98 3.34 10.13 5.56
CA PHE A 98 2.85 11.45 5.90
C PHE A 98 2.15 11.40 7.25
N ILE A 99 2.49 12.34 8.12
CA ILE A 99 1.91 12.43 9.46
C ILE A 99 1.31 13.82 9.64
N GLY A 100 -0.02 13.86 9.76
CA GLY A 100 -0.75 15.09 10.05
C GLY A 100 -1.02 15.97 8.84
N GLY A 101 -1.65 17.11 9.06
CA GLY A 101 -1.98 18.09 8.03
C GLY A 101 -3.37 17.95 7.46
N ASN A 102 -3.62 18.65 6.36
CA ASN A 102 -4.94 18.71 5.71
C ASN A 102 -5.07 17.80 4.51
N GLU A 103 -4.09 16.93 4.29
CA GLU A 103 -4.12 16.03 3.16
C GLU A 103 -5.11 14.90 3.39
N SER A 104 -5.68 14.42 2.31
CA SER A 104 -6.55 13.25 2.31
C SER A 104 -6.15 12.34 1.16
N TYR A 105 -6.67 11.12 1.15
CA TYR A 105 -6.38 10.14 0.12
C TYR A 105 -7.64 9.70 -0.56
N VAL A 106 -7.55 9.44 -1.87
CA VAL A 106 -8.65 8.91 -2.65
C VAL A 106 -8.13 7.91 -3.67
N GLY A 107 -8.86 6.81 -3.83
CA GLY A 107 -8.55 5.83 -4.87
C GLY A 107 -9.01 6.34 -6.23
N MET A 108 -8.12 6.31 -7.20
CA MET A 108 -8.39 6.75 -8.56
C MET A 108 -7.83 5.77 -9.56
N CYS A 109 -8.46 5.67 -10.73
CA CYS A 109 -7.82 4.98 -11.83
C CYS A 109 -6.70 5.88 -12.39
N TYR A 110 -5.76 5.25 -13.09
CA TYR A 110 -4.59 5.96 -13.60
C TYR A 110 -4.98 7.08 -14.58
N LYS A 111 -5.99 6.83 -15.40
CA LYS A 111 -6.47 7.82 -16.37
C LYS A 111 -7.01 9.08 -15.69
N CYS A 112 -7.90 8.92 -14.70
CA CYS A 112 -8.45 10.07 -13.96
C CYS A 112 -7.36 10.81 -13.20
N TYR A 113 -6.41 10.08 -12.63
CA TYR A 113 -5.27 10.66 -11.93
C TYR A 113 -4.47 11.60 -12.85
N HIS A 114 -4.10 11.11 -14.03
CA HIS A 114 -3.34 11.92 -14.99
C HIS A 114 -4.13 13.08 -15.57
N GLU A 115 -5.41 12.88 -15.85
CA GLU A 115 -6.24 13.94 -16.36
C GLU A 115 -6.35 15.10 -15.36
N GLN A 116 -6.53 14.79 -14.09
CA GLN A 116 -6.63 15.83 -13.06
C GLN A 116 -5.31 16.58 -12.89
N ILE A 117 -4.18 15.87 -12.92
CA ILE A 117 -2.87 16.53 -12.85
C ILE A 117 -2.69 17.50 -14.01
N ARG A 118 -3.04 17.09 -15.22
CA ARG A 118 -2.94 17.98 -16.38
C ARG A 118 -3.85 19.21 -16.21
N LYS A 119 -5.07 19.03 -15.73
CA LYS A 119 -5.99 20.15 -15.52
C LYS A 119 -5.46 21.12 -14.49
N GLN A 120 -4.96 20.63 -13.37
CA GLN A 120 -4.45 21.52 -12.31
C GLN A 120 -3.15 22.22 -12.72
N ASN A 121 -2.42 21.69 -13.71
CA ASN A 121 -1.23 22.33 -14.26
C ASN A 121 -1.57 23.27 -15.45
N GLY A 122 -2.85 23.45 -15.73
CA GLY A 122 -3.28 24.33 -16.82
C GLY A 122 -3.19 23.70 -18.22
N GLU A 123 -2.96 22.41 -18.30
CA GLU A 123 -2.90 21.70 -19.59
C GLU A 123 -4.32 21.28 -20.03
N LYS A 124 -4.50 21.22 -21.35
CA LYS A 124 -5.78 20.80 -21.94
C LYS A 124 -5.78 19.32 -22.31
#